data_ada23ecd236deb0ba44aa4721d1d0259
#
_entry.id   ada23ecd236deb0ba44aa4721d1d0259
#
_cell.length_a   1.000
_cell.length_b   1.000
_cell.length_c   1.000
_cell.angle_alpha   90.00
_cell.angle_beta   90.00
_cell.angle_gamma   90.00
#
_symmetry.space_group_name_H-M   'P 1'
#
loop_
_entity.id
_entity.type
_entity.pdbx_description
1 polymer ?
#
loop_
_entity_poly.entity_id
_entity_poly.type
_entity_poly.pdbx_seq_one_letter_code
_entity_poly.pdbx_strand_id
1 'polypeptide(L)'
;MMDRRKFLKTGAAAIALGSAVQAVPFLAAKASAADAFSALDGMGQAALVRSGEVSALELVDAAIKRIEKLNPILNAVVHKTYDTARAAASGPLPDGPFAGVPYLIKDLADMAGAPTEHGSRLFEGNIADSDMGSVERARAAGLVFVGKTNTPEFGLTATT
;
A
#
# COMPACT_ATOMS: atom_id res chain seq x y z
N MET A 1 4.21 -9.41 27.34
CA MET A 1 4.10 -8.71 26.06
C MET A 1 5.11 -9.37 25.12
N MET A 2 4.65 -10.12 24.12
CA MET A 2 5.53 -10.98 23.31
C MET A 2 6.13 -10.13 22.17
N ASP A 3 7.45 -10.06 22.12
CA ASP A 3 8.20 -9.30 21.12
C ASP A 3 7.96 -9.89 19.72
N ARG A 4 7.32 -9.12 18.84
CA ARG A 4 6.94 -9.54 17.47
C ARG A 4 8.14 -9.81 16.57
N ARG A 5 9.32 -9.24 16.87
CA ARG A 5 10.58 -9.59 16.18
C ARG A 5 11.01 -11.03 16.51
N LYS A 6 10.74 -11.53 17.71
CA LYS A 6 10.99 -12.93 18.07
C LYS A 6 10.05 -13.87 17.32
N PHE A 7 8.78 -13.48 17.11
CA PHE A 7 7.82 -14.28 16.37
C PHE A 7 8.24 -14.52 14.91
N LEU A 8 8.79 -13.50 14.25
CA LEU A 8 9.28 -13.62 12.87
C LEU A 8 10.60 -14.41 12.76
N LYS A 9 11.35 -14.53 13.85
CA LYS A 9 12.62 -15.30 13.89
C LYS A 9 12.45 -16.72 14.40
N THR A 10 11.39 -17.04 15.16
CA THR A 10 11.18 -18.35 15.78
C THR A 10 10.29 -19.30 14.97
N GLY A 11 9.78 -18.90 13.83
CA GLY A 11 9.08 -19.82 12.91
C GLY A 11 9.99 -20.86 12.21
N ALA A 12 11.28 -20.92 12.54
CA ALA A 12 12.25 -21.79 11.87
C ALA A 12 12.99 -22.79 12.79
N ALA A 13 12.58 -22.94 14.05
CA ALA A 13 13.29 -23.87 14.93
C ALA A 13 12.35 -24.54 15.94
N ALA A 14 11.75 -25.65 15.55
CA ALA A 14 11.44 -26.80 16.44
C ALA A 14 10.67 -27.88 15.65
N ILE A 15 11.36 -28.84 15.08
CA ILE A 15 10.95 -30.25 15.07
C ILE A 15 12.25 -31.05 14.81
N ALA A 16 12.85 -31.51 15.86
CA ALA A 16 13.78 -32.63 15.82
C ALA A 16 13.24 -33.68 16.77
N LEU A 17 12.68 -34.77 16.22
CA LEU A 17 12.78 -36.13 16.74
C LEU A 17 11.95 -37.08 15.84
N GLY A 18 12.68 -37.89 15.10
CA GLY A 18 12.40 -39.28 14.81
C GLY A 18 11.26 -39.65 13.87
N SER A 19 11.54 -39.72 12.56
CA SER A 19 11.16 -40.81 11.65
C SER A 19 11.62 -40.43 10.23
N ALA A 20 12.31 -41.34 9.56
CA ALA A 20 12.76 -41.17 8.19
C ALA A 20 11.56 -41.08 7.22
N VAL A 21 11.05 -39.89 7.02
CA VAL A 21 10.22 -39.52 5.89
C VAL A 21 11.09 -38.63 5.01
N GLN A 22 11.29 -39.04 3.76
CA GLN A 22 12.04 -38.31 2.77
C GLN A 22 11.57 -36.85 2.78
N ALA A 23 12.44 -35.94 3.21
CA ALA A 23 12.20 -34.51 3.21
C ALA A 23 12.10 -34.08 1.75
N VAL A 24 10.88 -33.91 1.24
CA VAL A 24 10.64 -33.05 0.10
C VAL A 24 11.12 -31.66 0.55
N PRO A 25 12.07 -31.02 -0.13
CA PRO A 25 12.47 -29.69 0.23
C PRO A 25 11.24 -28.79 0.02
N PHE A 26 10.54 -28.49 1.10
CA PHE A 26 9.59 -27.41 1.14
C PHE A 26 10.45 -26.15 0.91
N LEU A 27 10.49 -25.71 -0.34
CA LEU A 27 10.99 -24.40 -0.70
C LEU A 27 10.15 -23.40 0.08
N ALA A 28 10.61 -23.06 1.28
CA ALA A 28 10.18 -21.86 1.97
C ALA A 28 10.56 -20.72 1.04
N ALA A 29 9.64 -20.34 0.16
CA ALA A 29 9.75 -19.13 -0.62
C ALA A 29 10.01 -18.04 0.44
N LYS A 30 11.18 -17.41 0.39
CA LYS A 30 11.48 -16.22 1.14
C LYS A 30 10.36 -15.24 0.81
N ALA A 31 9.35 -15.11 1.70
CA ALA A 31 8.36 -14.08 1.57
C ALA A 31 9.14 -12.78 1.44
N SER A 32 9.00 -12.09 0.32
CA SER A 32 9.70 -10.83 0.13
C SER A 32 9.21 -9.88 1.21
N ALA A 33 10.05 -8.95 1.67
CA ALA A 33 9.64 -7.96 2.67
C ALA A 33 8.35 -7.22 2.24
N ALA A 34 8.10 -7.10 0.93
CA ALA A 34 6.87 -6.56 0.36
C ALA A 34 5.61 -7.38 0.71
N ASP A 35 5.74 -8.69 0.91
CA ASP A 35 4.61 -9.55 1.26
C ASP A 35 4.37 -9.59 2.78
N ALA A 36 5.38 -9.26 3.60
CA ALA A 36 5.27 -9.26 5.05
C ALA A 36 4.25 -8.23 5.58
N PHE A 37 4.11 -7.07 4.90
CA PHE A 37 3.17 -6.02 5.30
C PHE A 37 1.75 -6.25 4.78
N SER A 38 1.55 -7.13 3.79
CA SER A 38 0.24 -7.41 3.20
C SER A 38 -0.71 -8.14 4.15
N ALA A 39 -0.17 -8.80 5.17
CA ALA A 39 -0.94 -9.47 6.21
C ALA A 39 -1.47 -8.52 7.31
N LEU A 40 -1.03 -7.24 7.29
CA LEU A 40 -1.43 -6.22 8.26
C LEU A 40 -2.48 -5.30 7.65
N ASP A 41 -3.46 -4.93 8.45
CA ASP A 41 -4.38 -3.86 8.11
C ASP A 41 -3.68 -2.47 8.25
N GLY A 42 -4.39 -1.40 7.87
CA GLY A 42 -3.84 -0.04 7.93
C GLY A 42 -3.43 0.38 9.35
N MET A 43 -4.15 -0.05 10.37
CA MET A 43 -3.81 0.25 11.77
C MET A 43 -2.55 -0.50 12.21
N GLY A 44 -2.39 -1.75 11.80
CA GLY A 44 -1.19 -2.54 12.04
C GLY A 44 0.03 -1.94 11.35
N GLN A 45 -0.11 -1.47 10.11
CA GLN A 45 0.97 -0.78 9.39
C GLN A 45 1.34 0.54 10.06
N ALA A 46 0.35 1.36 10.44
CA ALA A 46 0.58 2.61 11.16
C ALA A 46 1.26 2.40 12.52
N ALA A 47 0.94 1.30 13.22
CA ALA A 47 1.59 0.96 14.48
C ALA A 47 3.08 0.65 14.30
N LEU A 48 3.47 -0.02 13.21
CA LEU A 48 4.89 -0.28 12.90
C LEU A 48 5.66 1.01 12.60
N VAL A 49 5.04 1.96 11.89
CA VAL A 49 5.67 3.26 11.63
C VAL A 49 5.81 4.05 12.94
N ARG A 50 4.78 4.09 13.77
CA ARG A 50 4.79 4.82 15.04
C ARG A 50 5.80 4.26 16.04
N SER A 51 6.03 2.94 16.04
CA SER A 51 7.04 2.30 16.88
C SER A 51 8.46 2.44 16.31
N GLY A 52 8.62 2.94 15.08
CA GLY A 52 9.90 3.03 14.40
C GLY A 52 10.46 1.67 13.95
N GLU A 53 9.64 0.61 13.97
CA GLU A 53 10.05 -0.72 13.48
C GLU A 53 10.18 -0.75 11.97
N VAL A 54 9.39 0.08 11.27
CA VAL A 54 9.37 0.24 9.82
C VAL A 54 9.22 1.72 9.50
N SER A 55 9.94 2.21 8.51
CA SER A 55 9.74 3.57 8.00
C SER A 55 8.52 3.63 7.07
N ALA A 56 7.89 4.79 6.96
CA ALA A 56 6.82 5.02 5.99
C ALA A 56 7.29 4.75 4.55
N LEU A 57 8.54 5.11 4.24
CA LEU A 57 9.13 4.86 2.92
C LEU A 57 9.20 3.36 2.60
N GLU A 58 9.57 2.51 3.56
CA GLU A 58 9.58 1.05 3.35
C GLU A 58 8.18 0.51 3.07
N LEU A 59 7.13 1.00 3.75
CA LEU A 59 5.74 0.62 3.45
C LEU A 59 5.31 1.07 2.06
N VAL A 60 5.62 2.31 1.69
CA VAL A 60 5.32 2.88 0.37
C VAL A 60 6.02 2.08 -0.73
N ASP A 61 7.31 1.80 -0.60
CA ASP A 61 8.05 1.02 -1.58
C ASP A 61 7.55 -0.43 -1.69
N ALA A 62 7.14 -1.03 -0.58
CA ALA A 62 6.53 -2.36 -0.58
C ALA A 62 5.17 -2.35 -1.31
N ALA A 63 4.34 -1.32 -1.11
CA ALA A 63 3.08 -1.14 -1.83
C ALA A 63 3.32 -0.94 -3.33
N ILE A 64 4.27 -0.07 -3.71
CA ILE A 64 4.64 0.18 -5.10
C ILE A 64 5.11 -1.13 -5.78
N LYS A 65 5.97 -1.91 -5.14
CA LYS A 65 6.42 -3.21 -5.68
C LYS A 65 5.27 -4.17 -5.95
N ARG A 66 4.26 -4.21 -5.06
CA ARG A 66 3.05 -5.02 -5.30
C ARG A 66 2.23 -4.50 -6.47
N ILE A 67 2.04 -3.19 -6.55
CA ILE A 67 1.32 -2.57 -7.66
C ILE A 67 2.03 -2.91 -8.97
N GLU A 68 3.33 -2.68 -9.08
CA GLU A 68 4.09 -2.96 -10.31
C GLU A 68 4.04 -4.44 -10.73
N LYS A 69 3.98 -5.36 -9.77
CA LYS A 69 3.86 -6.79 -10.04
C LYS A 69 2.46 -7.19 -10.54
N LEU A 70 1.40 -6.60 -9.99
CA LEU A 70 0.03 -7.04 -10.23
C LEU A 70 -0.70 -6.19 -11.28
N ASN A 71 -0.37 -4.92 -11.39
CA ASN A 71 -1.10 -3.96 -12.23
C ASN A 71 -1.07 -4.29 -13.72
N PRO A 72 0.00 -4.87 -14.31
CA PRO A 72 -0.02 -5.30 -15.72
C PRO A 72 -1.12 -6.31 -16.05
N ILE A 73 -1.60 -7.06 -15.06
CA ILE A 73 -2.68 -8.04 -15.23
C ILE A 73 -4.03 -7.44 -14.84
N LEU A 74 -4.06 -6.64 -13.75
CA LEU A 74 -5.30 -6.17 -13.15
C LEU A 74 -5.78 -4.83 -13.70
N ASN A 75 -4.85 -3.99 -14.21
CA ASN A 75 -5.12 -2.58 -14.58
C ASN A 75 -5.90 -1.82 -13.49
N ALA A 76 -5.58 -2.08 -12.22
CA ALA A 76 -6.28 -1.52 -11.08
C ALA A 76 -5.82 -0.10 -10.72
N VAL A 77 -4.57 0.26 -11.04
CA VAL A 77 -3.99 1.59 -10.79
C VAL A 77 -3.74 2.27 -12.12
N VAL A 78 -4.48 3.33 -12.39
CA VAL A 78 -4.44 4.05 -13.67
C VAL A 78 -3.53 5.27 -13.63
N HIS A 79 -3.41 5.96 -12.51
CA HIS A 79 -2.49 7.08 -12.32
C HIS A 79 -1.55 6.79 -11.15
N LYS A 80 -0.25 6.87 -11.41
CA LYS A 80 0.81 6.57 -10.45
C LYS A 80 1.39 7.88 -9.90
N THR A 81 1.49 7.98 -8.56
CA THR A 81 2.06 9.15 -7.87
C THR A 81 3.27 8.75 -7.02
N TYR A 82 4.09 7.83 -7.52
CA TYR A 82 5.15 7.18 -6.75
C TYR A 82 6.21 8.13 -6.21
N ASP A 83 6.65 9.09 -7.03
CA ASP A 83 7.70 10.03 -6.61
C ASP A 83 7.18 10.98 -5.53
N THR A 84 5.95 11.48 -5.69
CA THR A 84 5.27 12.30 -4.68
C THR A 84 5.05 11.51 -3.39
N ALA A 85 4.65 10.22 -3.51
CA ALA A 85 4.45 9.34 -2.36
C ALA A 85 5.76 9.09 -1.59
N ARG A 86 6.87 8.83 -2.31
CA ARG A 86 8.19 8.67 -1.68
C ARG A 86 8.66 9.94 -1.00
N ALA A 87 8.48 11.09 -1.65
CA ALA A 87 8.81 12.38 -1.05
C ALA A 87 8.02 12.63 0.24
N ALA A 88 6.70 12.38 0.22
CA ALA A 88 5.84 12.50 1.40
C ALA A 88 6.24 11.53 2.51
N ALA A 89 6.54 10.28 2.17
CA ALA A 89 6.94 9.25 3.14
C ALA A 89 8.33 9.49 3.75
N SER A 90 9.18 10.28 3.09
CA SER A 90 10.52 10.65 3.57
C SER A 90 10.53 11.94 4.38
N GLY A 91 9.43 12.70 4.34
CA GLY A 91 9.27 13.95 5.08
C GLY A 91 8.53 13.80 6.41
N PRO A 92 8.20 14.92 7.06
CA PRO A 92 7.36 14.91 8.26
C PRO A 92 5.95 14.44 7.88
N LEU A 93 5.47 13.43 8.61
CA LEU A 93 4.11 12.91 8.44
C LEU A 93 3.13 13.66 9.34
N PRO A 94 1.88 13.86 8.91
CA PRO A 94 0.82 14.32 9.80
C PRO A 94 0.65 13.38 10.99
N ASP A 95 0.35 13.94 12.16
CA ASP A 95 0.02 13.16 13.36
C ASP A 95 -1.42 12.64 13.28
N GLY A 96 -1.59 11.57 12.53
CA GLY A 96 -2.87 10.94 12.26
C GLY A 96 -2.87 9.43 12.53
N PRO A 97 -4.06 8.82 12.63
CA PRO A 97 -4.17 7.39 12.97
C PRO A 97 -3.51 6.48 11.93
N PHE A 98 -3.32 6.93 10.69
CA PHE A 98 -2.74 6.17 9.58
C PHE A 98 -1.41 6.76 9.09
N ALA A 99 -0.65 7.42 9.98
CA ALA A 99 0.60 8.05 9.60
C ALA A 99 1.55 7.09 8.86
N GLY A 100 1.90 7.45 7.60
CA GLY A 100 2.81 6.70 6.75
C GLY A 100 2.22 5.49 6.03
N VAL A 101 0.92 5.22 6.16
CA VAL A 101 0.27 4.08 5.49
C VAL A 101 0.03 4.41 4.01
N PRO A 102 0.49 3.56 3.07
CA PRO A 102 0.23 3.75 1.65
C PRO A 102 -1.26 3.54 1.33
N TYR A 103 -1.79 4.40 0.47
CA TYR A 103 -3.20 4.42 0.12
C TYR A 103 -3.41 4.69 -1.37
N LEU A 104 -4.46 4.13 -1.93
CA LEU A 104 -4.94 4.40 -3.28
C LEU A 104 -6.30 5.10 -3.19
N ILE A 105 -6.49 6.17 -3.96
CA ILE A 105 -7.78 6.85 -4.06
C ILE A 105 -8.45 6.50 -5.39
N LYS A 106 -9.76 6.38 -5.40
CA LYS A 106 -10.50 6.10 -6.63
C LYS A 106 -10.44 7.31 -7.58
N ASP A 107 -10.34 7.04 -8.88
CA ASP A 107 -10.29 8.10 -9.92
C ASP A 107 -11.63 8.81 -10.15
N LEU A 108 -12.38 9.01 -9.08
CA LEU A 108 -13.56 9.89 -8.96
C LEU A 108 -13.30 11.05 -8.00
N ALA A 109 -12.26 10.96 -7.18
CA ALA A 109 -11.93 11.98 -6.19
C ALA A 109 -10.80 12.87 -6.70
N ASP A 110 -11.01 14.17 -6.67
CA ASP A 110 -9.98 15.14 -7.00
C ASP A 110 -8.85 15.08 -5.99
N MET A 111 -7.64 14.94 -6.53
CA MET A 111 -6.38 15.00 -5.79
C MET A 111 -5.48 16.03 -6.47
N ALA A 112 -5.17 17.10 -5.79
CA ALA A 112 -4.41 18.24 -6.33
C ALA A 112 -3.14 17.80 -7.06
N GLY A 113 -2.97 18.25 -8.28
CA GLY A 113 -1.82 17.96 -9.13
C GLY A 113 -1.82 16.57 -9.76
N ALA A 114 -2.86 15.76 -9.54
CA ALA A 114 -3.00 14.45 -10.16
C ALA A 114 -4.13 14.41 -11.18
N PRO A 115 -4.05 13.53 -12.21
CA PRO A 115 -5.15 13.32 -13.12
C PRO A 115 -6.40 12.85 -12.38
N THR A 116 -7.57 13.38 -12.78
CA THR A 116 -8.88 12.91 -12.34
C THR A 116 -9.78 12.83 -13.56
N GLU A 117 -9.86 11.64 -14.13
CA GLU A 117 -10.47 11.41 -15.45
C GLU A 117 -11.84 10.75 -15.37
N HIS A 118 -12.28 10.38 -14.14
CA HIS A 118 -13.60 9.79 -13.87
C HIS A 118 -13.90 8.51 -14.68
N GLY A 119 -12.84 7.83 -15.19
CA GLY A 119 -12.99 6.67 -16.07
C GLY A 119 -13.59 7.05 -17.45
N SER A 120 -13.54 8.30 -17.85
CA SER A 120 -14.17 8.83 -19.07
C SER A 120 -13.17 9.56 -19.97
N ARG A 121 -13.19 9.25 -21.26
CA ARG A 121 -12.40 10.01 -22.26
C ARG A 121 -12.78 11.48 -22.36
N LEU A 122 -13.96 11.86 -21.87
CA LEU A 122 -14.39 13.26 -21.81
C LEU A 122 -13.47 14.09 -20.90
N PHE A 123 -12.88 13.47 -19.87
CA PHE A 123 -12.01 14.09 -18.89
C PHE A 123 -10.53 13.70 -19.08
N GLU A 124 -10.17 13.11 -20.22
CA GLU A 124 -8.77 12.75 -20.51
C GLU A 124 -7.84 13.94 -20.37
N GLY A 125 -6.80 13.80 -19.55
CA GLY A 125 -5.84 14.87 -19.26
C GLY A 125 -6.32 15.92 -18.26
N ASN A 126 -7.49 15.76 -17.64
CA ASN A 126 -7.95 16.68 -16.59
C ASN A 126 -7.10 16.52 -15.33
N ILE A 127 -6.43 17.59 -14.92
CA ILE A 127 -5.63 17.65 -13.68
C ILE A 127 -6.43 18.43 -12.64
N ALA A 128 -6.61 17.85 -11.46
CA ALA A 128 -7.33 18.52 -10.37
C ALA A 128 -6.49 19.66 -9.77
N ASP A 129 -7.09 20.82 -9.60
CA ASP A 129 -6.44 21.99 -9.00
C ASP A 129 -6.42 21.95 -7.46
N SER A 130 -7.33 21.20 -6.85
CA SER A 130 -7.48 21.10 -5.40
C SER A 130 -7.85 19.68 -4.97
N ASP A 131 -7.58 19.37 -3.71
CA ASP A 131 -8.05 18.13 -3.10
C ASP A 131 -9.55 18.18 -2.81
N MET A 132 -10.28 17.12 -3.14
CA MET A 132 -11.62 16.91 -2.62
C MET A 132 -11.58 16.74 -1.09
N GLY A 133 -12.62 17.16 -0.36
CA GLY A 133 -12.63 17.10 1.09
C GLY A 133 -12.42 15.70 1.72
N SER A 134 -12.68 14.62 0.99
CA SER A 134 -12.31 13.25 1.42
C SER A 134 -10.80 13.02 1.32
N VAL A 135 -10.14 13.59 0.31
CA VAL A 135 -8.68 13.50 0.11
C VAL A 135 -7.95 14.32 1.17
N GLU A 136 -8.44 15.55 1.47
CA GLU A 136 -7.91 16.39 2.56
C GLU A 136 -7.94 15.65 3.90
N ARG A 137 -9.08 15.02 4.23
CA ARG A 137 -9.22 14.24 5.47
C ARG A 137 -8.30 13.03 5.50
N ALA A 138 -8.14 12.35 4.38
CA ALA A 138 -7.24 11.22 4.26
C ALA A 138 -5.77 11.63 4.44
N ARG A 139 -5.35 12.78 3.88
CA ARG A 139 -4.01 13.37 4.13
C ARG A 139 -3.83 13.71 5.60
N ALA A 140 -4.81 14.39 6.21
CA ALA A 140 -4.77 14.76 7.61
C ALA A 140 -4.70 13.52 8.54
N ALA A 141 -5.30 12.40 8.14
CA ALA A 141 -5.18 11.13 8.82
C ALA A 141 -3.79 10.47 8.67
N GLY A 142 -2.90 11.02 7.84
CA GLY A 142 -1.54 10.55 7.64
C GLY A 142 -1.35 9.53 6.51
N LEU A 143 -2.38 9.29 5.69
CA LEU A 143 -2.28 8.40 4.54
C LEU A 143 -1.37 8.97 3.45
N VAL A 144 -0.55 8.12 2.85
CA VAL A 144 0.36 8.46 1.74
C VAL A 144 -0.20 7.90 0.44
N PHE A 145 -0.58 8.80 -0.49
CA PHE A 145 -1.18 8.40 -1.75
C PHE A 145 -0.13 7.90 -2.74
N VAL A 146 -0.24 6.65 -3.15
CA VAL A 146 0.65 6.01 -4.12
C VAL A 146 0.07 5.98 -5.54
N GLY A 147 -1.17 6.41 -5.71
CA GLY A 147 -1.82 6.52 -7.01
C GLY A 147 -3.33 6.56 -6.94
N LYS A 148 -3.96 6.52 -8.11
CA LYS A 148 -5.41 6.47 -8.26
C LYS A 148 -5.85 5.16 -8.92
N THR A 149 -6.95 4.61 -8.41
CA THR A 149 -7.49 3.34 -8.93
C THR A 149 -8.47 3.57 -10.06
N ASN A 150 -8.56 2.55 -10.91
CA ASN A 150 -9.52 2.49 -11.99
C ASN A 150 -10.97 2.62 -11.49
N THR A 151 -11.84 3.09 -12.36
CA THR A 151 -13.28 3.26 -12.11
C THR A 151 -14.04 3.03 -13.41
N PRO A 152 -15.27 2.48 -13.37
CA PRO A 152 -16.17 2.60 -14.51
C PRO A 152 -16.50 4.08 -14.75
N GLU A 153 -16.95 4.41 -15.94
CA GLU A 153 -17.28 5.78 -16.30
C GLU A 153 -18.23 6.41 -15.26
N PHE A 154 -17.78 7.52 -14.66
CA PHE A 154 -18.43 8.23 -13.54
C PHE A 154 -18.82 7.37 -12.34
N GLY A 155 -18.27 6.16 -12.23
CA GLY A 155 -18.60 5.22 -11.15
C GLY A 155 -20.01 4.63 -11.22
N LEU A 156 -20.66 4.67 -12.39
CA LEU A 156 -22.08 4.35 -12.54
C LEU A 156 -22.38 2.85 -12.61
N THR A 157 -21.37 2.01 -12.79
CA THR A 157 -21.55 0.55 -12.87
C THR A 157 -20.75 -0.19 -11.81
N ALA A 158 -21.09 -1.46 -11.57
CA ALA A 158 -20.38 -2.30 -10.60
C ALA A 158 -19.07 -2.89 -11.14
N THR A 159 -18.84 -2.81 -12.43
CA THR A 159 -17.67 -3.38 -13.14
C THR A 159 -16.85 -2.29 -13.79
N THR A 160 -15.54 -2.49 -13.86
CA THR A 160 -14.58 -1.58 -14.47
C THR A 160 -13.62 -2.36 -15.39
#